data_fdafe3371bf8e78b28aa7be86eda7b31
#
_entry.id   fdafe3371bf8e78b28aa7be86eda7b31
#
_cell.length_a   1.000
_cell.length_b   1.000
_cell.length_c   1.000
_cell.angle_alpha   90.00
_cell.angle_beta   90.00
_cell.angle_gamma   90.00
#
_symmetry.space_group_name_H-M   'P 1'
#
loop_
_entity.id
_entity.type
_entity.pdbx_description
1 polymer ?
#
loop_
_entity_poly.entity_id
_entity_poly.type
_entity_poly.pdbx_seq_one_letter_code
_entity_poly.pdbx_strand_id
1 'polypeptide(L)' 'MKYIVIILLLNTNGVDIQKVRLKHHGNCEGIANAWVDVNMKYYNERNGNPKLQGYYNSKGKLFLGWICN' A
#
# COMPACT_ATOMS: atom_id res chain seq x y z
N MET A 1 19.37 -9.34 -7.20
CA MET A 1 18.10 -8.66 -7.54
C MET A 1 16.96 -9.28 -6.72
N LYS A 2 16.21 -8.47 -6.02
CA LYS A 2 15.05 -8.92 -5.24
C LYS A 2 13.78 -8.44 -5.91
N TYR A 3 12.69 -9.17 -5.71
CA TYR A 3 11.46 -8.93 -6.47
C TYR A 3 10.23 -8.65 -5.64
N ILE A 4 10.26 -8.95 -4.35
CA ILE A 4 9.01 -9.03 -3.62
C ILE A 4 8.86 -7.88 -2.66
N VAL A 5 7.76 -7.17 -2.83
CA VAL A 5 7.25 -6.22 -1.86
C VAL A 5 5.88 -6.73 -1.45
N ILE A 6 5.66 -6.81 -0.15
CA ILE A 6 4.37 -7.22 0.39
C ILE A 6 3.66 -5.96 0.87
N ILE A 7 2.49 -5.71 0.31
CA ILE A 7 1.67 -4.55 0.66
C ILE A 7 0.58 -5.01 1.62
N LEU A 8 0.47 -4.34 2.75
CA LEU A 8 -0.53 -4.63 3.77
C LEU A 8 -1.72 -3.69 3.58
N LEU A 9 -2.91 -4.27 3.54
CA LEU A 9 -4.15 -3.52 3.32
C LEU A 9 -5.14 -3.84 4.44
N LEU A 10 -5.82 -2.82 4.92
CA LEU A 10 -6.90 -2.99 5.90
C LEU A 10 -8.24 -3.14 5.16
N ASN A 11 -9.00 -4.16 5.54
CA ASN A 11 -10.35 -4.35 5.02
C ASN A 11 -11.32 -4.64 6.18
N THR A 12 -12.58 -4.90 5.86
CA THR A 12 -13.62 -5.13 6.88
C THR A 12 -13.41 -6.39 7.71
N ASN A 13 -12.61 -7.33 7.20
CA ASN A 13 -12.33 -8.61 7.86
C ASN A 13 -10.96 -8.64 8.53
N GLY A 14 -10.25 -7.51 8.56
CA GLY A 14 -8.92 -7.41 9.14
C GLY A 14 -7.88 -6.99 8.14
N VAL A 15 -6.67 -7.52 8.27
CA VAL A 15 -5.54 -7.15 7.41
C VAL A 15 -5.39 -8.16 6.28
N ASP A 16 -5.40 -7.67 5.05
CA ASP A 16 -5.04 -8.45 3.87
C ASP A 16 -3.58 -8.19 3.51
N ILE A 17 -2.96 -9.20 2.92
CA ILE A 17 -1.60 -9.07 2.40
C ILE A 17 -1.69 -9.19 0.88
N GLN A 18 -1.27 -8.13 0.19
CA GLN A 18 -1.15 -8.16 -1.25
C GLN A 18 0.32 -8.31 -1.62
N LYS A 19 0.67 -9.40 -2.26
CA LYS A 19 2.03 -9.63 -2.74
C LYS A 19 2.19 -8.94 -4.09
N VAL A 20 3.15 -8.03 -4.16
CA VAL A 20 3.45 -7.29 -5.38
C VAL A 20 4.87 -7.64 -5.80
N ARG A 21 5.03 -8.15 -7.01
CA ARG A 21 6.34 -8.52 -7.52
C ARG A 21 7.00 -7.30 -8.17
N LEU A 22 7.90 -6.67 -7.43
CA LEU A 22 8.66 -5.53 -7.91
C LEU A 22 10.15 -5.86 -7.84
N LYS A 23 10.88 -5.42 -8.85
CA LYS A 23 12.34 -5.57 -8.86
C LYS A 23 12.96 -4.42 -8.09
N HIS A 24 13.96 -4.73 -7.27
CA HIS A 24 14.72 -3.69 -6.60
C HIS A 24 16.16 -4.13 -6.35
N HIS A 25 17.04 -3.17 -6.20
CA HIS A 25 18.46 -3.37 -5.97
C HIS A 25 18.88 -2.70 -4.65
N GLY A 26 18.14 -2.96 -3.59
CA GLY A 26 18.38 -2.33 -2.30
C GLY A 26 17.59 -1.04 -2.08
N ASN A 27 16.78 -0.64 -3.06
CA ASN A 27 15.95 0.57 -2.97
C ASN A 27 14.46 0.18 -2.84
N CYS A 28 14.17 -0.73 -1.94
CA CYS A 28 12.82 -1.24 -1.76
C CYS A 28 11.84 -0.16 -1.33
N GLU A 29 12.25 0.70 -0.40
CA GLU A 29 11.40 1.79 0.08
C GLU A 29 10.97 2.73 -1.05
N GLY A 30 11.93 3.16 -1.86
CA GLY A 30 11.64 4.06 -2.97
C GLY A 30 10.70 3.43 -3.99
N ILE A 31 10.93 2.15 -4.30
CA ILE A 31 10.10 1.43 -5.25
C ILE A 31 8.70 1.19 -4.69
N ALA A 32 8.57 0.85 -3.41
CA ALA A 32 7.28 0.65 -2.77
C ALA A 32 6.48 1.96 -2.74
N ASN A 33 7.12 3.06 -2.40
CA ASN A 33 6.46 4.37 -2.38
C ASN A 33 6.01 4.81 -3.77
N ALA A 34 6.84 4.57 -4.78
CA ALA A 34 6.47 4.89 -6.16
C ALA A 34 5.28 4.06 -6.62
N TRP A 35 5.25 2.77 -6.26
CA TRP A 35 4.13 1.90 -6.60
C TRP A 35 2.83 2.39 -5.96
N VAL A 36 2.89 2.79 -4.69
CA VAL A 36 1.71 3.30 -3.98
C VAL A 36 1.20 4.58 -4.63
N ASP A 37 2.09 5.51 -4.99
CA ASP A 37 1.72 6.75 -5.67
C ASP A 37 0.97 6.50 -6.98
N VAL A 38 1.40 5.50 -7.74
CA VAL A 38 0.81 5.21 -9.04
C VAL A 38 -0.50 4.43 -8.91
N ASN A 39 -0.58 3.51 -7.95
CA ASN A 39 -1.66 2.53 -7.88
C ASN A 39 -2.70 2.83 -6.81
N MET A 40 -2.44 3.78 -5.92
CA MET A 40 -3.35 4.14 -4.86
C MET A 40 -3.60 5.65 -4.85
N LYS A 41 -4.73 6.04 -4.28
CA LYS A 41 -5.12 7.44 -4.21
C LYS A 41 -5.19 7.88 -2.76
N TYR A 42 -4.63 9.06 -2.47
CA TYR A 42 -4.65 9.61 -1.13
C TYR A 42 -5.96 10.35 -0.86
N TYR A 43 -6.52 10.11 0.32
CA TYR A 43 -7.71 10.79 0.81
C TYR A 43 -7.41 11.40 2.17
N ASN A 44 -7.72 12.69 2.34
CA ASN A 44 -7.56 13.39 3.62
C ASN A 44 -8.55 12.89 4.66
N GLU A 45 -9.70 12.40 4.20
CA GLU A 45 -10.72 11.82 5.06
C GLU A 45 -11.50 10.78 4.24
N ARG A 46 -12.19 9.89 4.92
CA ARG A 46 -13.03 8.90 4.27
C ARG A 46 -14.36 8.83 5.00
N ASN A 47 -15.47 8.96 4.25
CA ASN A 47 -16.82 8.98 4.82
C ASN A 47 -16.99 10.07 5.88
N GLY A 48 -16.31 11.20 5.69
CA GLY A 48 -16.35 12.31 6.65
C GLY A 48 -15.53 12.09 7.92
N ASN A 49 -14.74 11.02 7.99
CA ASN A 49 -13.92 10.72 9.16
C ASN A 49 -12.44 10.97 8.86
N PRO A 50 -11.82 12.02 9.44
CA PRO A 50 -10.42 12.32 9.20
C PRO A 50 -9.46 11.28 9.78
N LYS A 51 -9.90 10.42 10.67
CA LYS A 51 -9.08 9.32 11.19
C LYS A 51 -8.83 8.24 10.13
N LEU A 52 -9.60 8.25 9.04
CA LEU A 52 -9.48 7.31 7.95
C LEU A 52 -8.65 7.87 6.78
N GLN A 53 -7.88 8.93 7.03
CA GLN A 53 -6.99 9.47 6.00
C GLN A 53 -5.91 8.46 5.61
N GLY A 54 -5.49 8.51 4.36
CA GLY A 54 -4.43 7.64 3.85
C GLY A 54 -4.63 7.29 2.40
N TYR A 55 -3.82 6.32 1.94
CA TYR A 55 -3.89 5.81 0.58
C TYR A 55 -4.86 4.64 0.50
N TYR A 56 -5.70 4.66 -0.53
CA TYR A 56 -6.68 3.61 -0.78
C TYR A 56 -6.51 3.05 -2.19
N ASN A 57 -6.67 1.74 -2.34
CA ASN A 57 -6.65 1.13 -3.66
C ASN A 57 -8.02 1.26 -4.34
N SER A 58 -8.14 0.74 -5.57
CA SER A 58 -9.39 0.83 -6.35
C SER A 58 -10.55 0.08 -5.70
N LYS A 59 -10.25 -0.84 -4.78
CA LYS A 59 -11.27 -1.60 -4.04
C LYS A 59 -11.64 -0.98 -2.70
N GLY A 60 -11.09 0.20 -2.40
CA GLY A 60 -11.38 0.90 -1.15
C GLY A 60 -10.65 0.37 0.07
N LYS A 61 -9.58 -0.41 -0.12
CA LYS A 61 -8.78 -0.93 0.99
C LYS A 61 -7.69 0.06 1.37
N LEU A 62 -7.54 0.29 2.66
CA LEU A 62 -6.55 1.24 3.20
C LEU A 62 -5.16 0.61 3.21
N PHE A 63 -4.19 1.33 2.66
CA PHE A 63 -2.78 0.95 2.70
C PHE A 63 -2.22 1.15 4.11
N LEU A 64 -1.61 0.12 4.68
CA LEU A 64 -1.01 0.18 6.01
C LEU A 64 0.51 0.23 5.97
N GLY A 65 1.13 -0.35 4.96
CA GLY A 65 2.58 -0.39 4.89
C GLY A 65 3.08 -1.43 3.90
N TRP A 66 4.40 -1.63 3.89
CA TRP A 66 5.03 -2.59 3.00
C TRP A 66 6.15 -3.32 3.73
N ILE A 67 6.42 -4.52 3.25
CA ILE A 67 7.52 -5.35 3.73
C ILE A 67 8.35 -5.77 2.53
N CYS A 68 9.66 -5.62 2.62
CA CYS A 68 10.58 -5.99 1.56
C CYS A 68 11.30 -7.30 1.87
N ASN A 69 11.46 -8.08 0.85
CA ASN A 69 12.35 -9.25 0.92
C ASN A 69 13.67 -8.93 0.26
#